data_3056d241e875395c87d577b2e999f543
#
_entry.id   3056d241e875395c87d577b2e999f543
#
_cell.length_a   1.000
_cell.length_b   1.000
_cell.length_c   1.000
_cell.angle_alpha   90.00
_cell.angle_beta   90.00
_cell.angle_gamma   90.00
#
_symmetry.space_group_name_H-M   'P 1'
#
loop_
_entity.id
_entity.type
_entity.pdbx_description
1 polymer ?
#
loop_
_entity_poly.entity_id
_entity_poly.type
_entity_poly.pdbx_seq_one_letter_code
_entity_poly.pdbx_strand_id
1 'polypeptide(L)'
;MPLAEIPLRAWRKRGQGFVFRGHTVRYWMAGQGEPLLLIHGFPTASWDWHYLWQPLAQRNLVIACDMLGFGDSAKPMDHDYCLLEQADLQQALLEHLRVEQPVHVLAHDYGDSVAQELLARHYEGRFPMASCVFLNGGLFPETHRPALVQKLLLSPLGWMIGRAFGRNALASSFNQIFGPQTRPSESVLDDFWSLISCNDGPRILHKLIAYIPQRRRLRERWLTAMQRGEVPLRVIDGEVDPISGAHMVERYRQLVPAPDTIRLANIGHYPQIE
;
A
#
# COMPACT_ATOMS: atom_id res chain seq x y z
N MET A 1 -16.64 -15.97 11.87
CA MET A 1 -16.45 -15.01 12.97
C MET A 1 -16.34 -13.64 12.36
N PRO A 2 -17.01 -12.60 12.87
CA PRO A 2 -16.73 -11.25 12.42
C PRO A 2 -15.24 -10.94 12.68
N LEU A 3 -14.58 -10.29 11.72
CA LEU A 3 -13.20 -9.88 11.86
C LEU A 3 -13.09 -8.87 13.00
N ALA A 4 -12.20 -9.10 13.96
CA ALA A 4 -12.04 -8.20 15.09
C ALA A 4 -11.11 -7.05 14.70
N GLU A 5 -11.61 -5.85 14.79
CA GLU A 5 -10.81 -4.64 14.65
C GLU A 5 -9.73 -4.57 15.74
N ILE A 6 -8.48 -4.25 15.35
CA ILE A 6 -7.43 -3.91 16.31
C ILE A 6 -7.41 -2.38 16.44
N PRO A 7 -7.83 -1.81 17.59
CA PRO A 7 -7.79 -0.36 17.79
C PRO A 7 -6.39 0.22 17.56
N LEU A 8 -6.29 1.40 16.95
CA LEU A 8 -5.01 2.04 16.61
C LEU A 8 -4.05 2.13 17.82
N ARG A 9 -4.58 2.47 19.02
CA ARG A 9 -3.77 2.49 20.24
C ARG A 9 -3.12 1.14 20.58
N ALA A 10 -3.85 0.04 20.35
CA ALA A 10 -3.33 -1.31 20.59
C ALA A 10 -2.34 -1.72 19.48
N TRP A 11 -2.58 -1.31 18.23
CA TRP A 11 -1.66 -1.46 17.12
C TRP A 11 -0.32 -0.79 17.42
N ARG A 12 -0.32 0.51 17.72
CA ARG A 12 0.87 1.30 18.04
C ARG A 12 1.74 0.69 19.15
N LYS A 13 1.11 0.12 20.19
CA LYS A 13 1.82 -0.53 21.30
C LYS A 13 2.60 -1.80 20.88
N ARG A 14 2.17 -2.48 19.83
CA ARG A 14 2.81 -3.69 19.33
C ARG A 14 3.93 -3.39 18.32
N GLY A 15 3.97 -2.18 17.81
CA GLY A 15 4.95 -1.77 16.82
C GLY A 15 6.36 -1.75 17.39
N GLN A 16 7.30 -2.25 16.59
CA GLN A 16 8.74 -2.25 16.84
C GLN A 16 9.41 -1.23 15.92
N GLY A 17 10.69 -0.99 16.09
CA GLY A 17 11.44 -0.06 15.26
C GLY A 17 12.72 -0.67 14.77
N PHE A 18 13.10 -0.38 13.52
CA PHE A 18 14.43 -0.61 13.01
C PHE A 18 14.94 0.62 12.26
N VAL A 19 16.23 0.67 11.96
CA VAL A 19 16.83 1.82 11.28
C VAL A 19 17.09 1.46 9.83
N PHE A 20 16.47 2.21 8.91
CA PHE A 20 16.70 2.13 7.48
C PHE A 20 17.33 3.44 6.99
N ARG A 21 18.56 3.38 6.46
CA ARG A 21 19.30 4.55 5.94
C ARG A 21 19.32 5.76 6.90
N GLY A 22 19.47 5.49 8.21
CA GLY A 22 19.47 6.53 9.24
C GLY A 22 18.10 7.01 9.71
N HIS A 23 17.00 6.47 9.19
CA HIS A 23 15.64 6.81 9.56
C HIS A 23 14.98 5.68 10.34
N THR A 24 14.24 6.02 11.40
CA THR A 24 13.46 5.04 12.16
C THR A 24 12.22 4.64 11.39
N VAL A 25 12.05 3.35 11.18
CA VAL A 25 10.87 2.73 10.55
C VAL A 25 10.15 1.87 11.57
N ARG A 26 8.83 2.01 11.63
CA ARG A 26 7.96 1.22 12.50
C ARG A 26 7.48 -0.02 11.75
N TYR A 27 7.54 -1.19 12.40
CA TYR A 27 7.06 -2.44 11.85
C TYR A 27 6.32 -3.29 12.88
N TRP A 28 5.54 -4.24 12.39
CA TRP A 28 4.76 -5.20 13.17
C TRP A 28 5.02 -6.58 12.62
N MET A 29 5.04 -7.55 13.52
CA MET A 29 5.21 -8.96 13.17
C MET A 29 4.37 -9.82 14.13
N ALA A 30 3.67 -10.83 13.60
CA ALA A 30 2.89 -11.78 14.38
C ALA A 30 2.71 -13.11 13.65
N GLY A 31 2.38 -14.16 14.41
CA GLY A 31 2.15 -15.49 13.87
C GLY A 31 3.42 -16.28 13.62
N GLN A 32 3.24 -17.44 12.97
CA GLN A 32 4.30 -18.38 12.58
C GLN A 32 3.89 -19.07 11.27
N GLY A 33 4.83 -19.61 10.52
CA GLY A 33 4.60 -20.27 9.25
C GLY A 33 5.27 -19.56 8.08
N GLU A 34 4.71 -19.68 6.89
CA GLU A 34 5.23 -19.01 5.69
C GLU A 34 5.16 -17.49 5.83
N PRO A 35 6.22 -16.75 5.43
CA PRO A 35 6.25 -15.31 5.57
C PRO A 35 5.27 -14.64 4.62
N LEU A 36 4.45 -13.73 5.17
CA LEU A 36 3.48 -12.91 4.46
C LEU A 36 3.77 -11.42 4.72
N LEU A 37 4.26 -10.73 3.72
CA LEU A 37 4.55 -9.30 3.75
C LEU A 37 3.33 -8.50 3.31
N LEU A 38 2.86 -7.59 4.16
CA LEU A 38 1.73 -6.70 3.90
C LEU A 38 2.25 -5.29 3.61
N ILE A 39 1.93 -4.73 2.42
CA ILE A 39 2.40 -3.43 1.97
C ILE A 39 1.21 -2.48 1.77
N HIS A 40 1.11 -1.44 2.61
CA HIS A 40 -0.02 -0.51 2.64
C HIS A 40 -0.02 0.50 1.49
N GLY A 41 -1.12 1.25 1.36
CA GLY A 41 -1.35 2.28 0.35
C GLY A 41 -1.01 3.71 0.78
N PHE A 42 -1.25 4.67 -0.14
CA PHE A 42 -1.20 6.12 0.10
C PHE A 42 -2.61 6.66 0.43
N PRO A 43 -2.79 7.56 1.37
CA PRO A 43 -1.78 8.18 2.27
C PRO A 43 -1.73 7.52 3.66
N THR A 44 -2.26 6.32 3.82
CA THR A 44 -2.48 5.61 5.08
C THR A 44 -1.20 4.93 5.60
N ALA A 45 -1.33 3.83 6.33
CA ALA A 45 -0.22 3.16 7.00
C ALA A 45 -0.51 1.67 7.19
N SER A 46 0.39 0.92 7.80
CA SER A 46 0.24 -0.51 8.06
C SER A 46 -1.01 -0.89 8.87
N TRP A 47 -1.63 0.06 9.57
CA TRP A 47 -2.91 -0.15 10.24
C TRP A 47 -4.07 -0.47 9.28
N ASP A 48 -3.93 -0.25 7.99
CA ASP A 48 -4.88 -0.69 6.95
C ASP A 48 -5.20 -2.19 7.06
N TRP A 49 -4.32 -2.96 7.66
CA TRP A 49 -4.42 -4.41 7.80
C TRP A 49 -5.08 -4.87 9.11
N HIS A 50 -5.59 -3.96 9.95
CA HIS A 50 -6.05 -4.25 11.31
C HIS A 50 -7.18 -5.29 11.40
N TYR A 51 -8.05 -5.38 10.41
CA TYR A 51 -9.07 -6.44 10.35
C TYR A 51 -8.50 -7.79 9.93
N LEU A 52 -7.55 -7.80 8.99
CA LEU A 52 -6.99 -9.03 8.43
C LEU A 52 -5.82 -9.58 9.26
N TRP A 53 -5.25 -8.77 10.16
CA TRP A 53 -4.03 -9.11 10.90
C TRP A 53 -4.13 -10.43 11.67
N GLN A 54 -5.16 -10.56 12.49
CA GLN A 54 -5.31 -11.77 13.32
C GLN A 54 -5.63 -13.03 12.51
N PRO A 55 -6.59 -13.03 11.56
CA PRO A 55 -6.84 -14.16 10.70
C PRO A 55 -5.62 -14.62 9.90
N LEU A 56 -4.85 -13.69 9.36
CA LEU A 56 -3.63 -14.01 8.60
C LEU A 56 -2.52 -14.56 9.51
N ALA A 57 -2.34 -14.01 10.71
CA ALA A 57 -1.35 -14.45 11.68
C ALA A 57 -1.62 -15.83 12.28
N GLN A 58 -2.81 -16.41 12.11
CA GLN A 58 -3.10 -17.78 12.51
C GLN A 58 -2.37 -18.82 11.66
N ARG A 59 -1.98 -18.48 10.43
CA ARG A 59 -1.42 -19.43 9.47
C ARG A 59 -0.08 -18.97 8.87
N ASN A 60 0.30 -17.71 9.05
CA ASN A 60 1.46 -17.11 8.43
C ASN A 60 2.29 -16.34 9.47
N LEU A 61 3.57 -16.18 9.18
CA LEU A 61 4.38 -15.15 9.80
C LEU A 61 4.09 -13.81 9.08
N VAL A 62 3.16 -13.03 9.63
CA VAL A 62 2.71 -11.76 9.04
C VAL A 62 3.66 -10.64 9.43
N ILE A 63 4.10 -9.87 8.43
CA ILE A 63 5.04 -8.75 8.58
C ILE A 63 4.44 -7.53 7.86
N ALA A 64 4.43 -6.38 8.50
CA ALA A 64 4.06 -5.10 7.90
C ALA A 64 4.93 -3.98 8.47
N CYS A 65 5.17 -2.94 7.70
CA CYS A 65 5.77 -1.71 8.21
C CYS A 65 4.99 -0.48 7.74
N ASP A 66 5.08 0.60 8.51
CA ASP A 66 4.80 1.91 7.97
C ASP A 66 5.99 2.30 7.09
N MET A 67 5.77 2.44 5.79
CA MET A 67 6.84 2.84 4.88
C MET A 67 7.42 4.21 5.24
N LEU A 68 8.62 4.52 4.79
CA LEU A 68 9.25 5.82 5.02
C LEU A 68 8.35 6.95 4.47
N GLY A 69 8.02 7.92 5.31
CA GLY A 69 7.07 8.97 4.98
C GLY A 69 5.63 8.71 5.43
N PHE A 70 5.32 7.52 5.94
CA PHE A 70 3.97 7.11 6.30
C PHE A 70 3.82 6.75 7.78
N GLY A 71 2.59 6.77 8.29
CA GLY A 71 2.23 6.29 9.62
C GLY A 71 3.11 6.87 10.73
N ASP A 72 3.54 6.00 11.63
CA ASP A 72 4.42 6.35 12.75
C ASP A 72 5.93 6.26 12.41
N SER A 73 6.29 5.96 11.16
CA SER A 73 7.67 6.00 10.65
C SER A 73 8.19 7.43 10.45
N ALA A 74 9.49 7.58 10.31
CA ALA A 74 10.12 8.86 10.04
C ALA A 74 9.59 9.49 8.74
N LYS A 75 9.43 10.82 8.76
CA LYS A 75 8.93 11.64 7.64
C LYS A 75 9.90 12.79 7.33
N PRO A 76 11.15 12.47 6.88
CA PRO A 76 12.15 13.49 6.63
C PRO A 76 11.69 14.48 5.56
N MET A 77 11.83 15.79 5.85
CA MET A 77 11.38 16.87 4.97
C MET A 77 12.27 17.01 3.73
N ASP A 78 13.58 16.78 3.89
CA ASP A 78 14.56 16.90 2.82
C ASP A 78 14.90 15.53 2.22
N HIS A 79 13.84 14.82 1.80
CA HIS A 79 13.96 13.47 1.25
C HIS A 79 13.19 13.36 -0.07
N ASP A 80 13.77 12.67 -1.05
CA ASP A 80 13.16 12.36 -2.33
C ASP A 80 12.56 10.95 -2.29
N TYR A 81 11.30 10.88 -1.92
CA TYR A 81 10.58 9.61 -1.81
C TYR A 81 10.43 8.93 -3.17
N CYS A 82 10.86 7.68 -3.27
CA CYS A 82 10.69 6.91 -4.49
C CYS A 82 10.28 5.45 -4.23
N LEU A 83 9.56 4.86 -5.21
CA LEU A 83 9.05 3.50 -5.13
C LEU A 83 10.16 2.45 -5.02
N LEU A 84 11.30 2.68 -5.68
CA LEU A 84 12.43 1.76 -5.63
C LEU A 84 13.05 1.71 -4.22
N GLU A 85 13.14 2.86 -3.54
CA GLU A 85 13.61 2.92 -2.16
C GLU A 85 12.63 2.24 -1.18
N GLN A 86 11.33 2.36 -1.40
CA GLN A 86 10.36 1.62 -0.58
C GLN A 86 10.49 0.10 -0.78
N ALA A 87 10.84 -0.35 -1.98
CA ALA A 87 11.18 -1.76 -2.20
C ALA A 87 12.50 -2.15 -1.49
N ASP A 88 13.52 -1.27 -1.49
CA ASP A 88 14.75 -1.48 -0.69
C ASP A 88 14.42 -1.59 0.80
N LEU A 89 13.49 -0.77 1.29
CA LEU A 89 13.05 -0.80 2.68
C LEU A 89 12.41 -2.13 3.05
N GLN A 90 11.52 -2.68 2.17
CA GLN A 90 10.92 -3.99 2.43
C GLN A 90 11.98 -5.10 2.49
N GLN A 91 12.95 -5.09 1.59
CA GLN A 91 14.06 -6.06 1.61
C GLN A 91 14.89 -5.91 2.90
N ALA A 92 15.28 -4.69 3.25
CA ALA A 92 16.04 -4.42 4.48
C ALA A 92 15.28 -4.84 5.75
N LEU A 93 13.94 -4.70 5.78
CA LEU A 93 13.13 -5.20 6.88
C LEU A 93 13.20 -6.73 6.99
N LEU A 94 13.03 -7.44 5.87
CA LEU A 94 13.10 -8.90 5.86
C LEU A 94 14.49 -9.41 6.26
N GLU A 95 15.56 -8.75 5.80
CA GLU A 95 16.95 -9.02 6.21
C GLU A 95 17.15 -8.78 7.71
N HIS A 96 16.64 -7.66 8.25
CA HIS A 96 16.67 -7.34 9.68
C HIS A 96 15.98 -8.43 10.52
N LEU A 97 14.87 -8.97 10.01
CA LEU A 97 14.10 -10.04 10.65
C LEU A 97 14.64 -11.44 10.37
N ARG A 98 15.69 -11.57 9.55
CA ARG A 98 16.31 -12.84 9.12
C ARG A 98 15.31 -13.78 8.45
N VAL A 99 14.43 -13.22 7.61
CA VAL A 99 13.48 -13.99 6.80
C VAL A 99 14.20 -14.41 5.51
N GLU A 100 14.54 -15.68 5.42
CA GLU A 100 15.30 -16.26 4.28
C GLU A 100 14.39 -17.03 3.30
N GLN A 101 13.19 -17.37 3.73
CA GLN A 101 12.23 -18.12 2.92
C GLN A 101 11.61 -17.24 1.84
N PRO A 102 11.13 -17.83 0.72
CA PRO A 102 10.31 -17.09 -0.25
C PRO A 102 9.07 -16.47 0.41
N VAL A 103 8.78 -15.22 0.06
CA VAL A 103 7.79 -14.39 0.74
C VAL A 103 6.52 -14.28 -0.09
N HIS A 104 5.37 -14.50 0.53
CA HIS A 104 4.08 -14.10 -0.01
C HIS A 104 3.89 -12.61 0.19
N VAL A 105 3.36 -11.91 -0.82
CA VAL A 105 3.12 -10.46 -0.75
C VAL A 105 1.63 -10.19 -0.92
N LEU A 106 1.07 -9.37 -0.03
CA LEU A 106 -0.26 -8.78 -0.16
C LEU A 106 -0.10 -7.25 -0.10
N ALA A 107 -0.44 -6.59 -1.18
CA ALA A 107 -0.20 -5.16 -1.33
C ALA A 107 -1.48 -4.40 -1.66
N HIS A 108 -1.50 -3.10 -1.39
CA HIS A 108 -2.62 -2.21 -1.65
C HIS A 108 -2.14 -0.86 -2.22
N ASP A 109 -2.78 -0.34 -3.26
CA ASP A 109 -2.60 0.97 -3.91
C ASP A 109 -1.13 1.33 -4.22
N TYR A 110 -0.51 2.21 -3.41
CA TYR A 110 0.91 2.56 -3.50
C TYR A 110 1.77 1.30 -3.30
N GLY A 111 1.38 0.45 -2.36
CA GLY A 111 2.05 -0.82 -2.07
C GLY A 111 2.08 -1.77 -3.26
N ASP A 112 1.08 -1.75 -4.13
CA ASP A 112 1.08 -2.55 -5.36
C ASP A 112 2.25 -2.18 -6.27
N SER A 113 2.60 -0.90 -6.35
CA SER A 113 3.76 -0.47 -7.14
C SER A 113 5.10 -0.91 -6.52
N VAL A 114 5.17 -0.95 -5.19
CA VAL A 114 6.31 -1.53 -4.47
C VAL A 114 6.38 -3.04 -4.71
N ALA A 115 5.25 -3.74 -4.67
CA ALA A 115 5.16 -5.18 -4.94
C ALA A 115 5.52 -5.52 -6.40
N GLN A 116 5.12 -4.69 -7.38
CA GLN A 116 5.56 -4.83 -8.78
C GLN A 116 7.10 -4.72 -8.91
N GLU A 117 7.72 -3.80 -8.18
CA GLU A 117 9.19 -3.70 -8.15
C GLU A 117 9.83 -4.93 -7.49
N LEU A 118 9.29 -5.42 -6.37
CA LEU A 118 9.77 -6.64 -5.73
C LEU A 118 9.62 -7.86 -6.65
N LEU A 119 8.53 -7.94 -7.43
CA LEU A 119 8.35 -8.98 -8.44
C LEU A 119 9.41 -8.89 -9.56
N ALA A 120 9.74 -7.70 -10.03
CA ALA A 120 10.82 -7.51 -11.01
C ALA A 120 12.18 -7.95 -10.42
N ARG A 121 12.44 -7.64 -9.15
CA ARG A 121 13.65 -8.09 -8.44
C ARG A 121 13.69 -9.60 -8.22
N HIS A 122 12.54 -10.25 -8.08
CA HIS A 122 12.48 -11.73 -8.03
C HIS A 122 13.11 -12.33 -9.29
N TYR A 123 12.70 -11.85 -10.45
CA TYR A 123 13.22 -12.34 -11.72
C TYR A 123 14.69 -11.93 -12.02
N GLU A 124 15.20 -10.99 -11.26
CA GLU A 124 16.63 -10.64 -11.24
C GLU A 124 17.44 -11.45 -10.20
N GLY A 125 16.80 -12.37 -9.47
CA GLY A 125 17.44 -13.18 -8.43
C GLY A 125 17.77 -12.40 -7.15
N ARG A 126 17.14 -11.23 -6.93
CA ARG A 126 17.43 -10.33 -5.80
C ARG A 126 16.37 -10.33 -4.70
N PHE A 127 15.22 -10.95 -4.93
CA PHE A 127 14.13 -11.03 -3.96
C PHE A 127 13.36 -12.35 -4.14
N PRO A 128 13.29 -13.24 -3.15
CA PRO A 128 12.56 -14.50 -3.26
C PRO A 128 11.06 -14.26 -3.02
N MET A 129 10.24 -14.22 -4.09
CA MET A 129 8.78 -14.07 -3.99
C MET A 129 8.08 -15.40 -4.24
N ALA A 130 7.20 -15.82 -3.32
CA ALA A 130 6.40 -17.04 -3.45
C ALA A 130 5.08 -16.80 -4.21
N SER A 131 4.40 -15.70 -3.93
CA SER A 131 3.20 -15.24 -4.65
C SER A 131 2.94 -13.76 -4.39
N CYS A 132 2.07 -13.13 -5.19
CA CYS A 132 1.68 -11.75 -4.97
C CYS A 132 0.17 -11.55 -5.18
N VAL A 133 -0.48 -10.86 -4.24
CA VAL A 133 -1.86 -10.40 -4.35
C VAL A 133 -1.89 -8.88 -4.34
N PHE A 134 -2.53 -8.29 -5.34
CA PHE A 134 -2.71 -6.85 -5.52
C PHE A 134 -4.15 -6.45 -5.17
N LEU A 135 -4.29 -5.37 -4.39
CA LEU A 135 -5.58 -4.81 -3.99
C LEU A 135 -5.71 -3.38 -4.50
N ASN A 136 -6.66 -3.12 -5.38
CA ASN A 136 -7.03 -1.77 -5.86
C ASN A 136 -5.84 -0.83 -6.14
N GLY A 137 -4.79 -1.32 -6.77
CA GLY A 137 -3.62 -0.53 -7.15
C GLY A 137 -3.65 -0.05 -8.59
N GLY A 138 -2.98 1.06 -8.84
CA GLY A 138 -2.78 1.57 -10.20
C GLY A 138 -1.67 0.80 -10.92
N LEU A 139 -1.86 -0.49 -11.22
CA LEU A 139 -0.86 -1.36 -11.83
C LEU A 139 -0.39 -0.86 -13.20
N PHE A 140 -1.28 -0.16 -13.91
CA PHE A 140 -1.02 0.39 -15.25
C PHE A 140 -1.25 1.90 -15.23
N PRO A 141 -0.23 2.73 -15.51
CA PRO A 141 -0.35 4.19 -15.49
C PRO A 141 -1.44 4.75 -16.41
N GLU A 142 -1.73 4.04 -17.51
CA GLU A 142 -2.75 4.42 -18.50
C GLU A 142 -4.19 4.25 -17.99
N THR A 143 -4.41 3.42 -16.97
CA THR A 143 -5.74 3.21 -16.38
C THR A 143 -5.97 4.03 -15.12
N HIS A 144 -4.93 4.59 -14.52
CA HIS A 144 -5.04 5.37 -13.29
C HIS A 144 -5.86 6.63 -13.50
N ARG A 145 -6.91 6.82 -12.70
CA ARG A 145 -7.80 7.99 -12.72
C ARG A 145 -7.60 8.82 -11.45
N PRO A 146 -6.61 9.73 -11.43
CA PRO A 146 -6.26 10.44 -10.22
C PRO A 146 -7.41 11.32 -9.72
N ALA A 147 -7.71 11.24 -8.42
CA ALA A 147 -8.64 12.14 -7.74
C ALA A 147 -8.16 13.60 -7.82
N LEU A 148 -9.08 14.56 -7.65
CA LEU A 148 -8.75 15.98 -7.73
C LEU A 148 -7.62 16.36 -6.76
N VAL A 149 -7.65 15.87 -5.53
CA VAL A 149 -6.61 16.12 -4.52
C VAL A 149 -5.24 15.62 -4.96
N GLN A 150 -5.17 14.47 -5.63
CA GLN A 150 -3.93 13.93 -6.18
C GLN A 150 -3.35 14.84 -7.28
N LYS A 151 -4.21 15.37 -8.17
CA LYS A 151 -3.81 16.32 -9.21
C LYS A 151 -3.28 17.62 -8.59
N LEU A 152 -3.94 18.13 -7.55
CA LEU A 152 -3.53 19.34 -6.85
C LEU A 152 -2.20 19.15 -6.12
N LEU A 153 -1.99 18.02 -5.46
CA LEU A 153 -0.72 17.67 -4.80
C LEU A 153 0.44 17.53 -5.79
N LEU A 154 0.18 17.07 -7.02
CA LEU A 154 1.19 16.97 -8.10
C LEU A 154 1.49 18.32 -8.78
N SER A 155 0.71 19.37 -8.54
CA SER A 155 0.93 20.68 -9.11
C SER A 155 2.15 21.40 -8.48
N PRO A 156 2.68 22.45 -9.09
CA PRO A 156 3.75 23.26 -8.47
C PRO A 156 3.38 23.85 -7.10
N LEU A 157 2.08 23.99 -6.80
CA LEU A 157 1.57 24.45 -5.50
C LEU A 157 1.28 23.29 -4.53
N GLY A 158 1.65 22.07 -4.88
CA GLY A 158 1.35 20.86 -4.08
C GLY A 158 1.82 20.96 -2.62
N TRP A 159 2.93 21.64 -2.35
CA TRP A 159 3.42 21.88 -0.99
C TRP A 159 2.46 22.72 -0.13
N MET A 160 1.75 23.70 -0.74
CA MET A 160 0.71 24.47 -0.05
C MET A 160 -0.53 23.62 0.17
N ILE A 161 -0.94 22.86 -0.85
CA ILE A 161 -2.09 21.95 -0.78
C ILE A 161 -1.87 20.91 0.31
N GLY A 162 -0.68 20.29 0.37
CA GLY A 162 -0.35 19.34 1.42
C GLY A 162 -0.47 19.93 2.83
N ARG A 163 0.05 21.15 3.05
CA ARG A 163 -0.08 21.84 4.35
C ARG A 163 -1.51 22.20 4.71
N ALA A 164 -2.35 22.50 3.72
CA ALA A 164 -3.76 22.81 3.91
C ALA A 164 -4.65 21.54 3.99
N PHE A 165 -4.07 20.38 3.65
CA PHE A 165 -4.81 19.11 3.72
C PHE A 165 -5.09 18.75 5.18
N GLY A 166 -6.36 18.67 5.52
CA GLY A 166 -6.83 18.40 6.87
C GLY A 166 -7.79 17.20 6.93
N ARG A 167 -8.20 16.86 8.13
CA ARG A 167 -9.11 15.74 8.42
C ARG A 167 -10.40 15.78 7.58
N ASN A 168 -11.00 16.96 7.36
CA ASN A 168 -12.23 17.09 6.57
C ASN A 168 -11.97 16.80 5.08
N ALA A 169 -10.80 17.15 4.55
CA ALA A 169 -10.42 16.82 3.19
C ALA A 169 -10.19 15.31 3.03
N LEU A 170 -9.60 14.66 4.03
CA LEU A 170 -9.50 13.20 4.08
C LEU A 170 -10.88 12.54 4.07
N ALA A 171 -11.78 12.96 4.96
CA ALA A 171 -13.15 12.44 5.03
C ALA A 171 -13.90 12.58 3.71
N SER A 172 -13.78 13.75 3.05
CA SER A 172 -14.37 13.98 1.73
C SER A 172 -13.78 13.04 0.67
N SER A 173 -12.46 12.82 0.69
CA SER A 173 -11.79 11.90 -0.23
C SER A 173 -12.23 10.46 0.00
N PHE A 174 -12.27 10.01 1.24
CA PHE A 174 -12.69 8.64 1.60
C PHE A 174 -14.15 8.38 1.23
N ASN A 175 -15.05 9.34 1.44
CA ASN A 175 -16.44 9.23 1.03
C ASN A 175 -16.62 9.04 -0.49
N GLN A 176 -15.65 9.44 -1.31
CA GLN A 176 -15.68 9.28 -2.76
C GLN A 176 -15.11 7.95 -3.25
N ILE A 177 -14.17 7.35 -2.48
CA ILE A 177 -13.44 6.16 -2.92
C ILE A 177 -13.87 4.87 -2.22
N PHE A 178 -14.53 4.96 -1.06
CA PHE A 178 -15.15 3.82 -0.40
C PHE A 178 -16.48 3.45 -1.06
N GLY A 179 -16.89 2.21 -0.90
CA GLY A 179 -18.21 1.75 -1.34
C GLY A 179 -19.34 2.51 -0.66
N PRO A 180 -20.50 2.61 -1.29
CA PRO A 180 -21.61 3.44 -0.78
C PRO A 180 -22.14 3.02 0.59
N GLN A 181 -21.95 1.74 0.97
CA GLN A 181 -22.41 1.15 2.22
C GLN A 181 -21.30 0.83 3.21
N THR A 182 -20.04 1.06 2.84
CA THR A 182 -18.83 0.66 3.60
C THR A 182 -17.99 1.86 4.02
N ARG A 183 -18.55 3.05 3.98
CA ARG A 183 -17.86 4.28 4.39
C ARG A 183 -17.34 4.19 5.82
N PRO A 184 -16.09 4.64 6.08
CA PRO A 184 -15.54 4.58 7.41
C PRO A 184 -16.30 5.47 8.39
N SER A 185 -16.39 5.02 9.64
CA SER A 185 -16.97 5.83 10.72
C SER A 185 -16.09 7.04 11.05
N GLU A 186 -16.63 8.03 11.76
CA GLU A 186 -15.88 9.20 12.20
C GLU A 186 -14.65 8.82 13.06
N SER A 187 -14.80 7.79 13.91
CA SER A 187 -13.67 7.31 14.72
C SER A 187 -12.55 6.69 13.89
N VAL A 188 -12.88 5.93 12.86
CA VAL A 188 -11.89 5.37 11.92
C VAL A 188 -11.21 6.48 11.11
N LEU A 189 -11.96 7.51 10.70
CA LEU A 189 -11.39 8.69 10.05
C LEU A 189 -10.43 9.47 10.96
N ASP A 190 -10.73 9.57 12.26
CA ASP A 190 -9.85 10.19 13.25
C ASP A 190 -8.56 9.39 13.43
N ASP A 191 -8.64 8.07 13.47
CA ASP A 191 -7.49 7.17 13.55
C ASP A 191 -6.60 7.27 12.31
N PHE A 192 -7.17 7.27 11.10
CA PHE A 192 -6.42 7.51 9.87
C PHE A 192 -5.78 8.89 9.86
N TRP A 193 -6.52 9.93 10.26
CA TRP A 193 -5.96 11.28 10.33
C TRP A 193 -4.80 11.37 11.32
N SER A 194 -4.90 10.68 12.45
CA SER A 194 -3.82 10.60 13.45
C SER A 194 -2.54 9.99 12.88
N LEU A 195 -2.63 9.00 11.99
CA LEU A 195 -1.48 8.38 11.31
C LEU A 195 -0.90 9.28 10.21
N ILE A 196 -1.77 9.93 9.44
CA ILE A 196 -1.36 10.83 8.35
C ILE A 196 -0.69 12.08 8.90
N SER A 197 -1.26 12.67 9.96
CA SER A 197 -0.84 13.96 10.49
C SER A 197 0.36 13.89 11.44
N CYS A 198 0.66 12.74 12.05
CA CYS A 198 1.82 12.62 12.92
C CYS A 198 3.14 12.92 12.18
N ASN A 199 4.15 13.38 12.91
CA ASN A 199 5.48 13.71 12.37
C ASN A 199 5.40 14.69 11.16
N ASP A 200 4.51 15.67 11.20
CA ASP A 200 4.32 16.67 10.13
C ASP A 200 3.96 16.08 8.74
N GLY A 201 3.32 14.92 8.68
CA GLY A 201 3.03 14.19 7.45
C GLY A 201 2.34 14.98 6.34
N PRO A 202 1.37 15.87 6.60
CA PRO A 202 0.75 16.68 5.56
C PRO A 202 1.75 17.54 4.75
N ARG A 203 2.88 17.91 5.34
CA ARG A 203 3.92 18.72 4.66
C ARG A 203 4.67 17.97 3.56
N ILE A 204 4.65 16.63 3.60
CA ILE A 204 5.35 15.79 2.60
C ILE A 204 4.41 15.09 1.62
N LEU A 205 3.08 15.24 1.73
CA LEU A 205 2.12 14.58 0.84
C LEU A 205 2.40 14.87 -0.64
N HIS A 206 2.82 16.10 -0.98
CA HIS A 206 3.19 16.48 -2.34
C HIS A 206 4.45 15.77 -2.85
N LYS A 207 5.33 15.32 -1.96
CA LYS A 207 6.50 14.50 -2.31
C LYS A 207 6.11 13.03 -2.46
N LEU A 208 5.32 12.51 -1.54
CA LEU A 208 4.85 11.14 -1.58
C LEU A 208 4.02 10.86 -2.84
N ILE A 209 3.13 11.77 -3.24
CA ILE A 209 2.27 11.59 -4.42
C ILE A 209 3.07 11.51 -5.75
N ALA A 210 4.34 11.89 -5.75
CA ALA A 210 5.23 11.80 -6.91
C ALA A 210 5.48 10.35 -7.38
N TYR A 211 4.94 9.35 -6.68
CA TYR A 211 4.91 7.96 -7.15
C TYR A 211 4.11 7.80 -8.46
N ILE A 212 3.09 8.63 -8.71
CA ILE A 212 2.26 8.56 -9.92
C ILE A 212 3.10 8.72 -11.21
N PRO A 213 3.93 9.76 -11.39
CA PRO A 213 4.82 9.84 -12.54
C PRO A 213 5.93 8.75 -12.55
N GLN A 214 6.33 8.22 -11.39
CA GLN A 214 7.31 7.13 -11.35
C GLN A 214 6.75 5.84 -11.96
N ARG A 215 5.47 5.52 -11.75
CA ARG A 215 4.78 4.38 -12.38
C ARG A 215 4.93 4.39 -13.91
N ARG A 216 4.87 5.56 -14.56
CA ARG A 216 5.02 5.68 -16.02
C ARG A 216 6.42 5.28 -16.49
N ARG A 217 7.46 5.68 -15.76
CA ARG A 217 8.86 5.35 -16.09
C ARG A 217 9.17 3.86 -15.90
N LEU A 218 8.52 3.23 -14.93
CA LEU A 218 8.78 1.83 -14.55
C LEU A 218 7.78 0.84 -15.18
N ARG A 219 6.82 1.33 -15.98
CA ARG A 219 5.75 0.54 -16.56
C ARG A 219 6.23 -0.72 -17.27
N GLU A 220 7.15 -0.59 -18.20
CA GLU A 220 7.61 -1.73 -19.02
C GLU A 220 8.36 -2.76 -18.17
N ARG A 221 9.17 -2.30 -17.22
CA ARG A 221 9.86 -3.16 -16.25
C ARG A 221 8.87 -4.04 -15.47
N TRP A 222 7.84 -3.42 -14.93
CA TRP A 222 6.86 -4.10 -14.10
C TRP A 222 5.88 -4.96 -14.91
N LEU A 223 5.46 -4.48 -16.07
CA LEU A 223 4.62 -5.27 -16.97
C LEU A 223 5.35 -6.54 -17.41
N THR A 224 6.59 -6.43 -17.84
CA THR A 224 7.41 -7.60 -18.21
C THR A 224 7.51 -8.61 -17.06
N ALA A 225 7.69 -8.16 -15.83
CA ALA A 225 7.72 -9.04 -14.67
C ALA A 225 6.38 -9.77 -14.46
N MET A 226 5.25 -9.06 -14.54
CA MET A 226 3.92 -9.66 -14.39
C MET A 226 3.58 -10.66 -15.52
N GLN A 227 4.16 -10.48 -16.70
CA GLN A 227 3.93 -11.35 -17.86
C GLN A 227 4.71 -12.66 -17.82
N ARG A 228 5.71 -12.81 -16.98
CA ARG A 228 6.53 -14.04 -16.89
C ARG A 228 5.75 -15.27 -16.41
N GLY A 229 4.79 -15.07 -15.50
CA GLY A 229 3.84 -16.12 -15.11
C GLY A 229 4.39 -17.22 -14.18
N GLU A 230 5.64 -17.16 -13.77
CA GLU A 230 6.26 -18.16 -12.87
C GLU A 230 5.82 -17.96 -11.41
N VAL A 231 5.66 -16.70 -10.96
CA VAL A 231 5.12 -16.35 -9.65
C VAL A 231 3.60 -16.26 -9.76
N PRO A 232 2.82 -16.96 -8.92
CA PRO A 232 1.36 -16.82 -8.88
C PRO A 232 0.96 -15.38 -8.52
N LEU A 233 0.16 -14.76 -9.39
CA LEU A 233 -0.37 -13.40 -9.20
C LEU A 233 -1.88 -13.43 -9.13
N ARG A 234 -2.47 -12.65 -8.21
CA ARG A 234 -3.91 -12.43 -8.10
C ARG A 234 -4.22 -10.96 -7.92
N VAL A 235 -5.29 -10.49 -8.56
CA VAL A 235 -5.89 -9.18 -8.29
C VAL A 235 -7.21 -9.40 -7.57
N ILE A 236 -7.40 -8.73 -6.41
CA ILE A 236 -8.69 -8.62 -5.72
C ILE A 236 -9.07 -7.15 -5.74
N ASP A 237 -10.21 -6.84 -6.34
CA ASP A 237 -10.56 -5.46 -6.69
C ASP A 237 -11.97 -5.10 -6.24
N GLY A 238 -12.10 -3.97 -5.55
CA GLY A 238 -13.37 -3.33 -5.28
C GLY A 238 -13.87 -2.61 -6.53
N GLU A 239 -14.98 -3.10 -7.10
CA GLU A 239 -15.45 -2.70 -8.43
C GLU A 239 -15.84 -1.23 -8.55
N VAL A 240 -16.33 -0.64 -7.44
CA VAL A 240 -16.84 0.75 -7.46
C VAL A 240 -15.75 1.79 -7.20
N ASP A 241 -14.50 1.37 -7.02
CA ASP A 241 -13.37 2.27 -6.90
C ASP A 241 -13.23 3.16 -8.16
N PRO A 242 -13.33 4.49 -8.04
CA PRO A 242 -13.20 5.38 -9.18
C PRO A 242 -11.75 5.54 -9.68
N ILE A 243 -10.75 5.17 -8.87
CA ILE A 243 -9.31 5.36 -9.15
C ILE A 243 -8.74 4.19 -9.92
N SER A 244 -8.92 2.97 -9.42
CA SER A 244 -8.29 1.75 -9.91
C SER A 244 -9.21 0.51 -9.83
N GLY A 245 -10.52 0.68 -9.98
CA GLY A 245 -11.51 -0.38 -9.91
C GLY A 245 -11.61 -1.23 -11.19
N ALA A 246 -12.81 -1.62 -11.56
CA ALA A 246 -13.10 -2.55 -12.66
C ALA A 246 -12.32 -2.29 -13.97
N HIS A 247 -12.08 -1.02 -14.32
CA HIS A 247 -11.33 -0.64 -15.53
C HIS A 247 -9.85 -1.03 -15.46
N MET A 248 -9.25 -1.09 -14.27
CA MET A 248 -7.89 -1.59 -14.08
C MET A 248 -7.86 -3.12 -14.22
N VAL A 249 -8.84 -3.83 -13.66
CA VAL A 249 -8.96 -5.30 -13.79
C VAL A 249 -9.10 -5.71 -15.27
N GLU A 250 -9.91 -5.00 -16.05
CA GLU A 250 -10.04 -5.27 -17.49
C GLU A 250 -8.69 -5.09 -18.21
N ARG A 251 -7.90 -4.09 -17.84
CA ARG A 251 -6.56 -3.89 -18.39
C ARG A 251 -5.59 -4.99 -17.97
N TYR A 252 -5.66 -5.43 -16.70
CA TYR A 252 -4.87 -6.57 -16.21
C TYR A 252 -5.15 -7.83 -17.02
N ARG A 253 -6.43 -8.14 -17.26
CA ARG A 253 -6.85 -9.29 -18.06
C ARG A 253 -6.37 -9.25 -19.52
N GLN A 254 -6.20 -8.06 -20.08
CA GLN A 254 -5.69 -7.88 -21.46
C GLN A 254 -4.17 -8.09 -21.55
N LEU A 255 -3.43 -7.74 -20.50
CA LEU A 255 -1.98 -7.64 -20.56
C LEU A 255 -1.25 -8.81 -19.90
N VAL A 256 -1.85 -9.44 -18.88
CA VAL A 256 -1.23 -10.49 -18.08
C VAL A 256 -1.74 -11.86 -18.54
N PRO A 257 -0.86 -12.81 -18.88
CA PRO A 257 -1.26 -14.18 -19.25
C PRO A 257 -1.94 -14.90 -18.07
N ALA A 258 -2.99 -15.68 -18.37
CA ALA A 258 -3.75 -16.44 -17.37
C ALA A 258 -4.15 -15.61 -16.11
N PRO A 259 -4.88 -14.50 -16.29
CA PRO A 259 -5.14 -13.54 -15.22
C PRO A 259 -6.07 -14.13 -14.16
N ASP A 260 -5.61 -14.22 -12.91
CA ASP A 260 -6.43 -14.58 -11.75
C ASP A 260 -6.98 -13.30 -11.10
N THR A 261 -8.30 -13.13 -11.12
CA THR A 261 -8.95 -11.90 -10.67
C THR A 261 -10.22 -12.18 -9.88
N ILE A 262 -10.39 -11.50 -8.75
CA ILE A 262 -11.61 -11.48 -7.94
C ILE A 262 -12.13 -10.04 -7.93
N ARG A 263 -13.43 -9.87 -8.22
CA ARG A 263 -14.08 -8.57 -8.18
C ARG A 263 -15.10 -8.57 -7.04
N LEU A 264 -15.03 -7.55 -6.20
CA LEU A 264 -15.90 -7.38 -5.04
C LEU A 264 -16.95 -6.31 -5.36
N ALA A 265 -18.18 -6.74 -5.61
CA ALA A 265 -19.28 -5.83 -5.90
C ALA A 265 -19.56 -4.90 -4.71
N ASN A 266 -19.84 -3.63 -5.00
CA ASN A 266 -20.15 -2.57 -4.02
C ASN A 266 -18.99 -2.21 -3.05
N ILE A 267 -17.82 -2.78 -3.19
CA ILE A 267 -16.60 -2.45 -2.45
C ILE A 267 -15.81 -1.41 -3.24
N GLY A 268 -15.25 -0.45 -2.54
CA GLY A 268 -14.45 0.64 -3.10
C GLY A 268 -12.95 0.36 -3.09
N HIS A 269 -12.19 1.40 -2.78
CA HIS A 269 -10.74 1.43 -2.91
C HIS A 269 -10.00 0.65 -1.81
N TYR A 270 -10.62 0.37 -0.66
CA TYR A 270 -9.98 -0.28 0.49
C TYR A 270 -10.60 -1.65 0.82
N PRO A 271 -10.51 -2.66 -0.07
CA PRO A 271 -11.17 -3.95 0.14
C PRO A 271 -10.73 -4.68 1.42
N GLN A 272 -9.57 -4.38 1.97
CA GLN A 272 -9.08 -4.92 3.23
C GLN A 272 -9.74 -4.28 4.46
N ILE A 273 -10.45 -3.18 4.30
CA ILE A 273 -11.15 -2.44 5.37
C ILE A 273 -12.67 -2.52 5.19
N GLU A 274 -13.15 -2.54 3.95
CA GLU A 274 -14.56 -2.53 3.57
C GLU A 274 -15.20 -3.92 3.65
#